data_07a5e129212d0255893b0e541065758a
#
_entry.id   07a5e129212d0255893b0e541065758a
#
_cell.length_a   1.000
_cell.length_b   1.000
_cell.length_c   1.000
_cell.angle_alpha   90.00
_cell.angle_beta   90.00
_cell.angle_gamma   90.00
#
_symmetry.space_group_name_H-M   'P 1'
#
loop_
_entity.id
_entity.type
_entity.pdbx_description
1 polymer ?
#
loop_
_entity_poly.entity_id
_entity_poly.type
_entity_poly.pdbx_seq_one_letter_code
_entity_poly.pdbx_strand_id
1 'polypeptide(L)'
;KTKTQTTYQIGFAPTTEHSVFKPISYGIYNFFDKGKLIFTAVVGMLASIFTGEFSFDMLNGPVGIYHSVDSVVKSGIINLVGYTALLSVNLGIMNLLPIPALDGGRILFVLYEAIFRKPVNKKAETGIIAVGALFVVIIMILVTWNDIQRYFL
;
A
#
# COMPACT_ATOMS: atom_id res chain seq x y z
N LYS A 1 -11.62 21.19 -29.55
CA LYS A 1 -11.77 19.94 -28.72
C LYS A 1 -11.21 20.27 -27.34
N THR A 2 -12.09 20.62 -26.42
CA THR A 2 -11.75 20.97 -25.04
C THR A 2 -11.45 19.68 -24.29
N LYS A 3 -10.20 19.49 -23.83
CA LYS A 3 -9.84 18.40 -22.92
C LYS A 3 -10.39 18.75 -21.54
N THR A 4 -11.42 18.05 -21.10
CA THR A 4 -11.93 18.12 -19.74
C THR A 4 -10.89 17.49 -18.83
N GLN A 5 -10.13 18.30 -18.10
CA GLN A 5 -9.28 17.81 -16.99
C GLN A 5 -10.21 17.41 -15.84
N THR A 6 -10.31 16.13 -15.58
CA THR A 6 -11.00 15.63 -14.39
C THR A 6 -10.07 15.83 -13.20
N THR A 7 -10.22 16.97 -12.51
CA THR A 7 -9.52 17.22 -11.25
C THR A 7 -10.22 16.40 -10.17
N TYR A 8 -9.58 15.34 -9.70
CA TYR A 8 -10.02 14.63 -8.50
C TYR A 8 -9.71 15.50 -7.30
N GLN A 9 -10.67 16.33 -6.90
CA GLN A 9 -10.63 16.97 -5.59
C GLN A 9 -10.95 15.89 -4.56
N ILE A 10 -10.01 15.58 -3.68
CA ILE A 10 -10.29 14.90 -2.42
C ILE A 10 -11.00 15.96 -1.55
N GLY A 11 -12.28 16.17 -1.82
CA GLY A 11 -13.10 17.14 -1.12
C GLY A 11 -13.73 16.49 0.11
N PHE A 12 -13.31 16.89 1.28
CA PHE A 12 -14.19 16.89 2.43
C PHE A 12 -15.22 17.99 2.20
N ALA A 13 -16.39 17.65 1.67
CA ALA A 13 -17.52 18.55 1.72
C ALA A 13 -18.00 18.57 3.19
N PRO A 14 -17.96 19.69 3.90
CA PRO A 14 -18.53 19.78 5.23
C PRO A 14 -20.05 19.63 5.08
N THR A 15 -20.59 18.48 5.46
CA THR A 15 -22.03 18.28 5.58
C THR A 15 -22.49 19.02 6.82
N THR A 16 -23.34 20.03 6.65
CA THR A 16 -23.92 20.86 7.71
C THR A 16 -24.96 20.15 8.59
N GLU A 17 -25.03 18.82 8.53
CA GLU A 17 -25.91 18.05 9.41
C GLU A 17 -25.15 17.53 10.64
N HIS A 18 -25.54 18.00 11.81
CA HIS A 18 -25.03 17.68 13.14
C HIS A 18 -25.35 16.25 13.61
N SER A 19 -25.07 15.23 12.80
CA SER A 19 -25.21 13.83 13.20
C SER A 19 -23.83 13.21 13.39
N VAL A 20 -23.49 12.80 14.62
CA VAL A 20 -22.21 12.15 14.95
C VAL A 20 -22.08 10.79 14.26
N PHE A 21 -23.18 10.15 13.91
CA PHE A 21 -23.18 8.84 13.24
C PHE A 21 -22.86 8.91 11.74
N LYS A 22 -23.24 9.99 11.05
CA LYS A 22 -22.95 10.16 9.61
C LYS A 22 -21.45 10.24 9.31
N PRO A 23 -20.61 11.00 10.05
CA PRO A 23 -19.17 11.01 9.84
C PRO A 23 -18.52 9.64 10.08
N ILE A 24 -19.00 8.88 11.08
CA ILE A 24 -18.46 7.55 11.37
C ILE A 24 -18.79 6.56 10.26
N SER A 25 -20.05 6.51 9.81
CA SER A 25 -20.46 5.63 8.72
C SER A 25 -19.76 5.99 7.40
N TYR A 26 -19.57 7.27 7.13
CA TYR A 26 -18.82 7.77 5.99
C TYR A 26 -17.33 7.41 6.09
N GLY A 27 -16.75 7.50 7.27
CA GLY A 27 -15.37 7.07 7.54
C GLY A 27 -15.18 5.59 7.29
N ILE A 28 -16.09 4.75 7.78
CA ILE A 28 -16.07 3.29 7.55
C ILE A 28 -16.22 2.97 6.07
N TYR A 29 -17.18 3.60 5.39
CA TYR A 29 -17.37 3.41 3.95
C TYR A 29 -16.11 3.78 3.15
N ASN A 30 -15.53 4.97 3.42
CA ASN A 30 -14.31 5.40 2.76
C ASN A 30 -13.11 4.48 3.06
N PHE A 31 -13.03 3.92 4.26
CA PHE A 31 -11.98 2.96 4.61
C PHE A 31 -12.04 1.73 3.70
N PHE A 32 -13.23 1.13 3.54
CA PHE A 32 -13.40 -0.03 2.66
C PHE A 32 -13.23 0.32 1.17
N ASP A 33 -13.72 1.48 0.73
CA ASP A 33 -13.59 1.94 -0.65
C ASP A 33 -12.12 2.20 -1.01
N LYS A 34 -11.39 2.91 -0.15
CA LYS A 34 -9.94 3.14 -0.32
C LYS A 34 -9.15 1.84 -0.21
N GLY A 35 -9.52 0.95 0.72
CA GLY A 35 -8.93 -0.37 0.85
C GLY A 35 -9.09 -1.20 -0.42
N LYS A 36 -10.29 -1.22 -1.00
CA LYS A 36 -10.54 -1.90 -2.28
C LYS A 36 -9.72 -1.29 -3.42
N LEU A 37 -9.65 0.04 -3.50
CA LEU A 37 -8.85 0.74 -4.50
C LEU A 37 -7.37 0.35 -4.41
N ILE A 38 -6.80 0.40 -3.20
CA ILE A 38 -5.40 0.04 -2.95
C ILE A 38 -5.16 -1.44 -3.30
N PHE A 39 -6.04 -2.34 -2.85
CA PHE A 39 -5.94 -3.75 -3.16
C PHE A 39 -5.95 -4.01 -4.67
N THR A 40 -6.87 -3.38 -5.40
CA THR A 40 -6.95 -3.50 -6.87
C THR A 40 -5.69 -2.94 -7.54
N ALA A 41 -5.17 -1.81 -7.06
CA ALA A 41 -3.94 -1.22 -7.57
C ALA A 41 -2.72 -2.15 -7.34
N VAL A 42 -2.62 -2.77 -6.16
CA VAL A 42 -1.55 -3.72 -5.84
C VAL A 42 -1.65 -4.98 -6.70
N VAL A 43 -2.85 -5.54 -6.87
CA VAL A 43 -3.06 -6.70 -7.74
C VAL A 43 -2.74 -6.35 -9.19
N GLY A 44 -3.15 -5.17 -9.67
CA GLY A 44 -2.80 -4.66 -11.00
C GLY A 44 -1.29 -4.49 -11.19
N MET A 45 -0.61 -3.96 -10.19
CA MET A 45 0.85 -3.83 -10.18
C MET A 45 1.55 -5.20 -10.24
N LEU A 46 1.08 -6.17 -9.47
CA LEU A 46 1.62 -7.53 -9.54
C LEU A 46 1.36 -8.17 -10.90
N ALA A 47 0.18 -7.95 -11.49
CA ALA A 47 -0.14 -8.42 -12.83
C ALA A 47 0.76 -7.79 -13.89
N SER A 48 1.13 -6.50 -13.76
CA SER A 48 2.01 -5.80 -14.71
C SER A 48 3.42 -6.37 -14.76
N ILE A 49 3.89 -7.06 -13.71
CA ILE A 49 5.16 -7.81 -13.73
C ILE A 49 5.11 -8.93 -14.78
N PHE A 50 3.97 -9.59 -14.93
CA PHE A 50 3.80 -10.69 -15.88
C PHE A 50 3.53 -10.19 -17.31
N THR A 51 2.96 -9.00 -17.46
CA THR A 51 2.73 -8.38 -18.79
C THR A 51 3.92 -7.60 -19.32
N GLY A 52 4.96 -7.39 -18.49
CA GLY A 52 6.13 -6.60 -18.86
C GLY A 52 5.91 -5.08 -18.85
N GLU A 53 4.76 -4.62 -18.38
CA GLU A 53 4.41 -3.18 -18.27
C GLU A 53 4.78 -2.58 -16.90
N PHE A 54 5.51 -3.35 -16.08
CA PHE A 54 5.90 -2.89 -14.75
C PHE A 54 6.93 -1.76 -14.84
N SER A 55 6.63 -0.62 -14.21
CA SER A 55 7.56 0.49 -14.05
C SER A 55 7.80 0.76 -12.56
N PHE A 56 9.07 0.93 -12.20
CA PHE A 56 9.46 1.33 -10.83
C PHE A 56 8.94 2.73 -10.47
N ASP A 57 8.59 3.55 -11.46
CA ASP A 57 8.01 4.89 -11.23
C ASP A 57 6.63 4.84 -10.55
N MET A 58 5.96 3.69 -10.59
CA MET A 58 4.70 3.47 -9.88
C MET A 58 4.89 3.29 -8.37
N LEU A 59 6.12 3.01 -7.93
CA LEU A 59 6.44 2.80 -6.53
C LEU A 59 7.06 4.07 -5.94
N ASN A 60 6.54 4.49 -4.80
CA ASN A 60 7.20 5.48 -3.96
C ASN A 60 7.99 4.75 -2.87
N GLY A 61 9.28 4.96 -2.87
CA GLY A 61 10.16 4.48 -1.83
C GLY A 61 10.25 5.46 -0.66
N PRO A 62 11.20 5.25 0.26
CA PRO A 62 11.36 6.10 1.45
C PRO A 62 11.55 7.58 1.14
N VAL A 63 12.25 7.92 0.06
CA VAL A 63 12.50 9.31 -0.35
C VAL A 63 11.24 9.91 -0.95
N GLY A 64 10.50 9.18 -1.78
CA GLY A 64 9.21 9.62 -2.33
C GLY A 64 8.15 9.83 -1.24
N ILE A 65 8.10 8.96 -0.23
CA ILE A 65 7.23 9.14 0.94
C ILE A 65 7.60 10.41 1.70
N TYR A 66 8.90 10.66 1.94
CA TYR A 66 9.36 11.88 2.61
C TYR A 66 8.88 13.15 1.88
N HIS A 67 9.04 13.23 0.56
CA HIS A 67 8.56 14.36 -0.23
C HIS A 67 7.04 14.52 -0.19
N SER A 68 6.32 13.39 -0.21
CA SER A 68 4.85 13.40 -0.09
C SER A 68 4.41 13.93 1.27
N VAL A 69 5.06 13.48 2.36
CA VAL A 69 4.78 13.97 3.73
C VAL A 69 5.06 15.46 3.85
N ASP A 70 6.20 15.95 3.35
CA ASP A 70 6.54 17.39 3.37
C ASP A 70 5.47 18.25 2.68
N SER A 71 4.98 17.80 1.54
CA SER A 71 3.91 18.49 0.80
C SER A 71 2.60 18.50 1.57
N VAL A 72 2.24 17.37 2.21
CA VAL A 72 1.00 17.22 2.98
C VAL A 72 1.04 18.02 4.28
N VAL A 73 2.18 18.08 4.95
CA VAL A 73 2.38 18.91 6.17
C VAL A 73 2.09 20.38 5.85
N LYS A 74 2.59 20.87 4.71
CA LYS A 74 2.33 22.25 4.24
C LYS A 74 0.86 22.50 3.91
N SER A 75 0.10 21.47 3.60
CA SER A 75 -1.34 21.55 3.30
C SER A 75 -2.25 21.55 4.53
N GLY A 76 -1.69 21.39 5.74
CA GLY A 76 -2.38 21.48 7.02
C GLY A 76 -2.65 20.14 7.69
N ILE A 77 -2.97 20.24 9.00
CA ILE A 77 -3.07 19.09 9.91
C ILE A 77 -4.13 18.07 9.48
N ILE A 78 -5.26 18.52 8.96
CA ILE A 78 -6.36 17.63 8.53
C ILE A 78 -5.91 16.73 7.38
N ASN A 79 -5.18 17.31 6.43
CA ASN A 79 -4.61 16.56 5.30
C ASN A 79 -3.54 15.57 5.77
N LEU A 80 -2.74 15.95 6.77
CA LEU A 80 -1.73 15.08 7.36
C LEU A 80 -2.37 13.87 8.03
N VAL A 81 -3.44 14.06 8.82
CA VAL A 81 -4.19 12.95 9.43
C VAL A 81 -4.77 12.02 8.37
N GLY A 82 -5.40 12.59 7.32
CA GLY A 82 -5.94 11.83 6.20
C GLY A 82 -4.86 11.02 5.46
N TYR A 83 -3.71 11.62 5.21
CA TYR A 83 -2.58 10.96 4.57
C TYR A 83 -1.98 9.84 5.44
N THR A 84 -1.87 10.06 6.75
CA THR A 84 -1.41 9.05 7.70
C THR A 84 -2.36 7.84 7.73
N ALA A 85 -3.68 8.10 7.72
CA ALA A 85 -4.68 7.03 7.62
C ALA A 85 -4.54 6.24 6.31
N LEU A 86 -4.33 6.92 5.18
CA LEU A 86 -4.10 6.29 3.89
C LEU A 86 -2.84 5.41 3.89
N LEU A 87 -1.73 5.90 4.44
CA LEU A 87 -0.49 5.13 4.58
C LEU A 87 -0.68 3.89 5.46
N SER A 88 -1.44 4.02 6.56
CA SER A 88 -1.73 2.90 7.46
C SER A 88 -2.53 1.80 6.76
N VAL A 89 -3.55 2.18 5.99
CA VAL A 89 -4.33 1.22 5.19
C VAL A 89 -3.47 0.56 4.13
N ASN A 90 -2.65 1.34 3.42
CA ASN A 90 -1.74 0.82 2.40
C ASN A 90 -0.76 -0.19 3.00
N LEU A 91 -0.11 0.15 4.13
CA LEU A 91 0.80 -0.75 4.83
C LEU A 91 0.11 -2.04 5.28
N GLY A 92 -1.13 -1.95 5.80
CA GLY A 92 -1.93 -3.11 6.18
C GLY A 92 -2.20 -4.04 5.00
N ILE A 93 -2.60 -3.50 3.85
CA ILE A 93 -2.87 -4.27 2.63
C ILE A 93 -1.58 -4.89 2.09
N MET A 94 -0.47 -4.14 2.06
CA MET A 94 0.82 -4.66 1.63
C MET A 94 1.30 -5.80 2.51
N ASN A 95 1.10 -5.72 3.83
CA ASN A 95 1.46 -6.80 4.76
C ASN A 95 0.59 -8.05 4.59
N LEU A 96 -0.63 -7.94 4.06
CA LEU A 96 -1.51 -9.07 3.77
C LEU A 96 -1.17 -9.78 2.44
N LEU A 97 -0.27 -9.23 1.63
CA LEU A 97 0.17 -9.89 0.40
C LEU A 97 0.82 -11.25 0.70
N PRO A 98 0.62 -12.26 -0.17
CA PRO A 98 1.18 -13.60 0.00
C PRO A 98 2.69 -13.64 -0.31
N ILE A 99 3.45 -12.72 0.28
CA ILE A 99 4.91 -12.62 0.15
C ILE A 99 5.55 -13.23 1.39
N PRO A 100 6.51 -14.16 1.27
CA PRO A 100 7.07 -14.92 2.41
C PRO A 100 7.74 -14.04 3.42
N ALA A 101 8.03 -12.88 3.40
CA ALA A 101 8.61 -12.02 4.45
C ALA A 101 7.56 -11.19 5.19
N LEU A 102 6.32 -11.15 4.68
CA LEU A 102 5.22 -10.39 5.22
C LEU A 102 4.25 -11.27 6.01
N ASP A 103 3.33 -10.66 6.74
CA ASP A 103 2.34 -11.38 7.56
C ASP A 103 1.43 -12.27 6.70
N GLY A 104 1.06 -11.82 5.48
CA GLY A 104 0.32 -12.64 4.52
C GLY A 104 1.02 -13.94 4.14
N GLY A 105 2.35 -13.93 4.03
CA GLY A 105 3.13 -15.15 3.83
C GLY A 105 3.02 -16.11 5.00
N ARG A 106 3.03 -15.62 6.24
CA ARG A 106 2.83 -16.46 7.44
C ARG A 106 1.42 -17.04 7.50
N ILE A 107 0.41 -16.26 7.10
CA ILE A 107 -0.97 -16.75 6.99
C ILE A 107 -1.04 -17.95 6.02
N LEU A 108 -0.30 -17.93 4.92
CA LEU A 108 -0.24 -19.06 3.99
C LEU A 108 0.34 -20.32 4.63
N PHE A 109 1.38 -20.22 5.47
CA PHE A 109 1.90 -21.38 6.21
C PHE A 109 0.88 -21.94 7.18
N VAL A 110 0.21 -21.08 7.95
CA VAL A 110 -0.86 -21.50 8.88
C VAL A 110 -2.03 -22.14 8.13
N LEU A 111 -2.41 -21.57 6.99
CA LEU A 111 -3.47 -22.15 6.14
C LEU A 111 -3.08 -23.52 5.58
N TYR A 112 -1.83 -23.68 5.15
CA TYR A 112 -1.29 -24.96 4.71
C TYR A 112 -1.37 -26.01 5.83
N GLU A 113 -0.93 -25.67 7.05
CA GLU A 113 -1.00 -26.57 8.20
C GLU A 113 -2.44 -26.94 8.56
N ALA A 114 -3.37 -25.99 8.48
CA ALA A 114 -4.79 -26.23 8.74
C ALA A 114 -5.43 -27.18 7.72
N ILE A 115 -5.10 -27.02 6.43
CA ILE A 115 -5.66 -27.85 5.34
C ILE A 115 -5.04 -29.24 5.34
N PHE A 116 -3.72 -29.34 5.40
CA PHE A 116 -2.99 -30.60 5.26
C PHE A 116 -2.79 -31.33 6.59
N ARG A 117 -3.12 -30.68 7.72
CA ARG A 117 -2.94 -31.20 9.09
C ARG A 117 -1.52 -31.73 9.36
N LYS A 118 -0.54 -31.15 8.71
CA LYS A 118 0.87 -31.47 8.86
C LYS A 118 1.65 -30.18 9.10
N PRO A 119 2.53 -30.12 10.12
CA PRO A 119 3.36 -28.95 10.35
C PRO A 119 4.34 -28.73 9.19
N VAL A 120 4.54 -27.49 8.81
CA VAL A 120 5.58 -27.11 7.84
C VAL A 120 6.96 -27.39 8.44
N ASN A 121 7.87 -27.87 7.64
CA ASN A 121 9.25 -28.06 8.08
C ASN A 121 9.87 -26.70 8.45
N LYS A 122 10.24 -26.52 9.71
CA LYS A 122 10.80 -25.26 10.24
C LYS A 122 12.01 -24.75 9.46
N LYS A 123 12.86 -25.63 8.95
CA LYS A 123 14.02 -25.24 8.12
C LYS A 123 13.57 -24.69 6.77
N ALA A 124 12.56 -25.30 6.15
CA ALA A 124 12.00 -24.83 4.88
C ALA A 124 11.28 -23.49 5.07
N GLU A 125 10.46 -23.36 6.11
CA GLU A 125 9.78 -22.12 6.48
C GLU A 125 10.79 -20.98 6.66
N THR A 126 11.82 -21.18 7.50
CA THR A 126 12.85 -20.18 7.74
C THR A 126 13.61 -19.81 6.46
N GLY A 127 13.91 -20.79 5.60
CA GLY A 127 14.57 -20.54 4.32
C GLY A 127 13.72 -19.70 3.37
N ILE A 128 12.43 -20.03 3.25
CA ILE A 128 11.49 -19.27 2.41
C ILE A 128 11.32 -17.85 2.90
N ILE A 129 11.18 -17.65 4.23
CA ILE A 129 11.11 -16.31 4.84
C ILE A 129 12.38 -15.52 4.59
N ALA A 130 13.57 -16.12 4.73
CA ALA A 130 14.84 -15.46 4.50
C ALA A 130 15.01 -15.01 3.03
N VAL A 131 14.64 -15.86 2.08
CA VAL A 131 14.65 -15.51 0.63
C VAL A 131 13.65 -14.38 0.36
N GLY A 132 12.45 -14.45 0.91
CA GLY A 132 11.45 -13.38 0.79
C GLY A 132 11.93 -12.05 1.39
N ALA A 133 12.58 -12.09 2.56
CA ALA A 133 13.16 -10.89 3.17
C ALA A 133 14.27 -10.29 2.33
N LEU A 134 15.16 -11.11 1.79
CA LEU A 134 16.21 -10.66 0.87
C LEU A 134 15.61 -10.01 -0.39
N PHE A 135 14.57 -10.60 -0.96
CA PHE A 135 13.86 -10.05 -2.11
C PHE A 135 13.27 -8.66 -1.81
N VAL A 136 12.60 -8.50 -0.66
CA VAL A 136 12.05 -7.20 -0.22
C VAL A 136 13.15 -6.15 -0.05
N VAL A 137 14.29 -6.53 0.54
CA VAL A 137 15.45 -5.63 0.71
C VAL A 137 15.99 -5.19 -0.65
N ILE A 138 16.13 -6.10 -1.62
CA ILE A 138 16.60 -5.76 -2.96
C ILE A 138 15.64 -4.77 -3.63
N ILE A 139 14.32 -5.04 -3.58
CA ILE A 139 13.32 -4.11 -4.14
C ILE A 139 13.41 -2.74 -3.45
N MET A 140 13.55 -2.70 -2.13
CA MET A 140 13.66 -1.44 -1.39
C MET A 140 14.88 -0.63 -1.85
N ILE A 141 16.03 -1.28 -2.09
CA ILE A 141 17.23 -0.62 -2.61
C ILE A 141 16.96 -0.06 -4.01
N LEU A 142 16.37 -0.86 -4.90
CA LEU A 142 16.07 -0.44 -6.28
C LEU A 142 15.09 0.73 -6.32
N VAL A 143 14.02 0.68 -5.53
CA VAL A 143 13.02 1.76 -5.45
C VAL A 143 13.64 3.01 -4.84
N THR A 144 14.46 2.88 -3.79
CA THR A 144 15.17 4.03 -3.21
C THR A 144 16.13 4.66 -4.23
N TRP A 145 16.83 3.86 -5.00
CA TRP A 145 17.68 4.36 -6.08
C TRP A 145 16.88 5.12 -7.14
N ASN A 146 15.75 4.57 -7.56
CA ASN A 146 14.84 5.23 -8.50
C ASN A 146 14.29 6.55 -7.95
N ASP A 147 13.92 6.60 -6.66
CA ASP A 147 13.50 7.83 -5.98
C ASP A 147 14.61 8.89 -6.00
N ILE A 148 15.86 8.50 -5.72
CA ILE A 148 17.00 9.43 -5.74
C ILE A 148 17.17 10.01 -7.14
N GLN A 149 17.09 9.19 -8.17
CA GLN A 149 17.19 9.69 -9.56
C GLN A 149 16.05 10.66 -9.88
N ARG A 150 14.84 10.38 -9.42
CA ARG A 150 13.65 11.19 -9.70
C ARG A 150 13.63 12.55 -9.00
N TYR A 151 14.16 12.62 -7.78
CA TYR A 151 14.05 13.83 -6.94
C TYR A 151 15.34 14.65 -6.87
N PHE A 152 16.50 14.10 -7.23
CA PHE A 152 17.80 14.77 -7.06
C PHE A 152 18.65 14.83 -8.33
N LEU A 153 18.32 14.07 -9.37
CA LEU A 153 19.04 14.07 -10.66
C LEU A 153 18.14 14.52 -11.81
#